data_2d7d5d45cdd36c7f4eb6a399dbb9a435
#
_entry.id   2d7d5d45cdd36c7f4eb6a399dbb9a435
#
_cell.length_a   1.000
_cell.length_b   1.000
_cell.length_c   1.000
_cell.angle_alpha   90.00
_cell.angle_beta   90.00
_cell.angle_gamma   90.00
#
_symmetry.space_group_name_H-M   'P 1'
#
loop_
_entity.id
_entity.type
_entity.pdbx_description
1 polymer ?
#
loop_
_entity_poly.entity_id
_entity_poly.type
_entity_poly.pdbx_seq_one_letter_code
_entity_poly.pdbx_strand_id
1 'polypeptide(L)'
;MTAVLSGEADIGFMGSESSIYTYNEGATDYVVNFAQLTQRAGNFLVSREPIEDFQWEDLKGSTVLGGRKGGMPQMVFEYILKQHGLDPVSDLSINQNIDFGSTAAAFSEGEADYTVEFEPGATSLESEGKGYVVASLGKDSGYVPYTAYSAKQSFIEEHPDCDPEFHKCASKRHGFCSDTHPRRNCRGDRATVS
;
A
#
# COMPACT_ATOMS: atom_id res chain seq x y z
N MET A 1 7.36 2.43 -12.26
CA MET A 1 7.05 1.63 -13.48
C MET A 1 7.71 2.22 -14.71
N THR A 2 7.46 3.48 -15.08
CA THR A 2 8.01 4.13 -16.28
C THR A 2 9.53 4.00 -16.39
N ALA A 3 10.29 4.25 -15.32
CA ALA A 3 11.75 4.13 -15.32
C ALA A 3 12.25 2.69 -15.62
N VAL A 4 11.50 1.67 -15.19
CA VAL A 4 11.84 0.27 -15.50
C VAL A 4 11.54 -0.03 -16.97
N LEU A 5 10.40 0.41 -17.48
CA LEU A 5 10.04 0.22 -18.89
C LEU A 5 10.99 0.97 -19.85
N SER A 6 11.41 2.19 -19.49
CA SER A 6 12.36 2.98 -20.29
C SER A 6 13.81 2.48 -20.20
N GLY A 7 14.12 1.60 -19.25
CA GLY A 7 15.49 1.12 -19.01
C GLY A 7 16.37 2.10 -18.19
N GLU A 8 15.77 3.11 -17.57
CA GLU A 8 16.47 4.01 -16.63
C GLU A 8 16.72 3.34 -15.27
N ALA A 9 15.99 2.25 -14.98
CA ALA A 9 16.16 1.41 -13.82
C ALA A 9 15.95 -0.05 -14.20
N ASP A 10 16.80 -0.93 -13.68
CA ASP A 10 16.72 -2.37 -13.93
C ASP A 10 15.66 -3.04 -13.07
N ILE A 11 15.57 -2.63 -11.80
CA ILE A 11 14.65 -3.16 -10.81
C ILE A 11 13.80 -2.02 -10.23
N GLY A 12 12.49 -2.24 -10.18
CA GLY A 12 11.53 -1.34 -9.54
C GLY A 12 10.93 -1.95 -8.27
N PHE A 13 10.68 -1.10 -7.27
CA PHE A 13 9.88 -1.43 -6.11
C PHE A 13 8.53 -0.74 -6.23
N MET A 14 7.45 -1.52 -6.37
CA MET A 14 6.13 -0.98 -6.67
C MET A 14 5.02 -1.92 -6.21
N GLY A 15 3.77 -1.49 -6.35
CA GLY A 15 2.62 -2.35 -6.16
C GLY A 15 2.61 -3.48 -7.19
N SER A 16 2.23 -4.67 -6.75
CA SER A 16 2.25 -5.88 -7.61
C SER A 16 1.32 -5.78 -8.82
N GLU A 17 0.30 -4.91 -8.77
CA GLU A 17 -0.62 -4.63 -9.88
C GLU A 17 0.07 -4.06 -11.12
N SER A 18 1.25 -3.45 -10.95
CA SER A 18 2.00 -2.84 -12.06
C SER A 18 2.35 -3.83 -13.15
N SER A 19 2.64 -5.10 -12.79
CA SER A 19 2.91 -6.16 -13.77
C SER A 19 1.67 -6.50 -14.60
N ILE A 20 0.49 -6.49 -13.98
CA ILE A 20 -0.78 -6.75 -14.65
C ILE A 20 -1.09 -5.65 -15.67
N TYR A 21 -0.87 -4.39 -15.29
CA TYR A 21 -1.11 -3.27 -16.19
C TYR A 21 -0.19 -3.31 -17.41
N THR A 22 1.10 -3.50 -17.23
CA THR A 22 2.06 -3.55 -18.34
C THR A 22 1.78 -4.69 -19.30
N TYR A 23 1.37 -5.85 -18.80
CA TYR A 23 0.96 -6.97 -19.60
C TYR A 23 -0.32 -6.68 -20.42
N ASN A 24 -1.34 -6.13 -19.75
CA ASN A 24 -2.63 -5.83 -20.39
C ASN A 24 -2.56 -4.68 -21.40
N GLU A 25 -1.62 -3.74 -21.22
CA GLU A 25 -1.34 -2.66 -22.17
C GLU A 25 -0.58 -3.16 -23.42
N GLY A 26 -0.21 -4.43 -23.47
CA GLY A 26 0.43 -5.05 -24.63
C GLY A 26 1.92 -4.75 -24.74
N ALA A 27 2.59 -4.41 -23.64
CA ALA A 27 4.04 -4.27 -23.63
C ALA A 27 4.70 -5.60 -24.06
N THR A 28 5.57 -5.56 -25.06
CA THR A 28 6.28 -6.75 -25.56
C THR A 28 7.31 -7.24 -24.54
N ASP A 29 7.89 -6.32 -23.76
CA ASP A 29 8.82 -6.59 -22.67
C ASP A 29 8.20 -6.03 -21.39
N TYR A 30 7.24 -6.77 -20.86
CA TYR A 30 6.45 -6.38 -19.70
C TYR A 30 7.20 -6.59 -18.40
N VAL A 31 6.72 -5.94 -17.36
CA VAL A 31 7.29 -6.04 -16.01
C VAL A 31 6.76 -7.31 -15.32
N VAL A 32 7.66 -8.05 -14.69
CA VAL A 32 7.37 -9.27 -13.92
C VAL A 32 7.73 -9.04 -12.45
N ASN A 33 6.86 -9.43 -11.55
CA ASN A 33 7.15 -9.46 -10.11
C ASN A 33 7.96 -10.71 -9.78
N PHE A 34 9.15 -10.54 -9.22
CA PHE A 34 10.03 -11.66 -8.89
C PHE A 34 10.28 -11.84 -7.38
N ALA A 35 10.08 -10.80 -6.57
CA ALA A 35 10.24 -10.90 -5.13
C ALA A 35 9.17 -10.06 -4.40
N GLN A 36 8.44 -10.69 -3.47
CA GLN A 36 7.46 -10.02 -2.63
C GLN A 36 8.14 -9.39 -1.41
N LEU A 37 7.83 -8.12 -1.09
CA LEU A 37 8.32 -7.48 0.11
C LEU A 37 7.25 -7.39 1.21
N THR A 38 6.06 -6.89 0.89
CA THR A 38 4.98 -6.74 1.86
C THR A 38 3.85 -7.71 1.56
N GLN A 39 3.31 -8.30 2.63
CA GLN A 39 2.29 -9.35 2.58
C GLN A 39 0.91 -8.86 3.00
N ARG A 40 0.79 -7.59 3.36
CA ARG A 40 -0.45 -6.94 3.79
C ARG A 40 -0.43 -5.48 3.39
N ALA A 41 -1.60 -4.88 3.28
CA ALA A 41 -1.74 -3.44 3.15
C ALA A 41 -1.18 -2.73 4.39
N GLY A 42 -0.46 -1.63 4.18
CA GLY A 42 0.11 -0.83 5.27
C GLY A 42 -0.69 0.43 5.59
N ASN A 43 -1.91 0.52 5.10
CA ASN A 43 -2.76 1.69 5.26
C ASN A 43 -3.91 1.45 6.24
N PHE A 44 -4.46 2.56 6.72
CA PHE A 44 -5.50 2.62 7.72
C PHE A 44 -6.66 3.46 7.20
N LEU A 45 -7.86 3.15 7.67
CA LEU A 45 -9.01 4.01 7.50
C LEU A 45 -9.09 4.95 8.71
N VAL A 46 -9.13 6.24 8.44
CA VAL A 46 -9.24 7.28 9.45
C VAL A 46 -10.59 7.96 9.30
N SER A 47 -11.36 8.03 10.38
CA SER A 47 -12.64 8.73 10.48
C SER A 47 -12.42 10.14 11.01
N ARG A 48 -13.29 11.07 10.64
CA ARG A 48 -13.33 12.42 11.22
C ARG A 48 -13.84 12.44 12.65
N GLU A 49 -14.82 11.60 12.93
CA GLU A 49 -15.42 11.49 14.25
C GLU A 49 -14.98 10.20 14.94
N PRO A 50 -14.91 10.16 16.27
CA PRO A 50 -14.59 8.94 16.99
C PRO A 50 -15.73 7.93 16.84
N ILE A 51 -15.39 6.69 16.45
CA ILE A 51 -16.35 5.59 16.32
C ILE A 51 -15.82 4.43 17.17
N GLU A 52 -16.56 4.06 18.23
CA GLU A 52 -16.12 3.00 19.17
C GLU A 52 -16.22 1.59 18.58
N ASP A 53 -17.19 1.33 17.73
CA ASP A 53 -17.46 0.00 17.16
C ASP A 53 -17.71 0.11 15.65
N PHE A 54 -16.66 0.53 14.93
CA PHE A 54 -16.72 0.74 13.48
C PHE A 54 -17.05 -0.55 12.73
N GLN A 55 -18.02 -0.45 11.83
CA GLN A 55 -18.36 -1.48 10.85
C GLN A 55 -18.17 -0.92 9.45
N TRP A 56 -17.74 -1.76 8.50
CA TRP A 56 -17.51 -1.30 7.11
C TRP A 56 -18.78 -0.73 6.47
N GLU A 57 -19.94 -1.18 6.88
CA GLU A 57 -21.26 -0.72 6.46
C GLU A 57 -21.54 0.73 6.83
N ASP A 58 -20.84 1.29 7.83
CA ASP A 58 -20.94 2.69 8.25
C ASP A 58 -20.43 3.67 7.17
N LEU A 59 -19.66 3.15 6.20
CA LEU A 59 -19.20 3.95 5.05
C LEU A 59 -20.31 4.26 4.04
N LYS A 60 -21.51 3.69 4.20
CA LYS A 60 -22.59 3.89 3.24
C LYS A 60 -23.07 5.35 3.22
N GLY A 61 -23.02 5.95 2.05
CA GLY A 61 -23.39 7.36 1.86
C GLY A 61 -22.29 8.38 2.23
N SER A 62 -21.12 7.91 2.70
CA SER A 62 -20.02 8.78 3.09
C SER A 62 -19.11 9.17 1.93
N THR A 63 -18.29 10.20 2.16
CA THR A 63 -17.18 10.59 1.28
C THR A 63 -15.85 10.13 1.85
N VAL A 64 -15.06 9.44 1.01
CA VAL A 64 -13.76 8.88 1.39
C VAL A 64 -12.67 9.39 0.46
N LEU A 65 -11.55 9.86 1.03
CA LEU A 65 -10.31 10.07 0.26
C LEU A 65 -9.63 8.71 0.09
N GLY A 66 -9.80 8.10 -1.10
CA GLY A 66 -9.59 6.67 -1.33
C GLY A 66 -8.21 6.25 -1.84
N GLY A 67 -7.19 7.12 -1.70
CA GLY A 67 -5.84 6.84 -2.18
C GLY A 67 -5.68 7.03 -3.70
N ARG A 68 -4.50 6.65 -4.21
CA ARG A 68 -4.17 6.84 -5.64
C ARG A 68 -5.01 5.96 -6.54
N LYS A 69 -5.62 6.55 -7.56
CA LYS A 69 -6.39 5.83 -8.59
C LYS A 69 -5.51 4.79 -9.29
N GLY A 70 -6.05 3.57 -9.40
CA GLY A 70 -5.38 2.44 -10.05
C GLY A 70 -4.22 1.83 -9.24
N GLY A 71 -3.97 2.26 -8.01
CA GLY A 71 -2.93 1.68 -7.15
C GLY A 71 -3.47 0.65 -6.15
N MET A 72 -2.55 -0.11 -5.55
CA MET A 72 -2.89 -1.10 -4.50
C MET A 72 -3.74 -0.53 -3.36
N PRO A 73 -3.52 0.71 -2.87
CA PRO A 73 -4.39 1.28 -1.84
C PRO A 73 -5.87 1.28 -2.21
N GLN A 74 -6.19 1.73 -3.42
CA GLN A 74 -7.56 1.70 -3.93
C GLN A 74 -8.08 0.27 -4.09
N MET A 75 -7.29 -0.59 -4.74
CA MET A 75 -7.72 -1.96 -5.04
C MET A 75 -8.04 -2.74 -3.77
N VAL A 76 -7.22 -2.61 -2.74
CA VAL A 76 -7.43 -3.28 -1.44
C VAL A 76 -8.64 -2.67 -0.72
N PHE A 77 -8.79 -1.35 -0.73
CA PHE A 77 -9.95 -0.70 -0.13
C PHE A 77 -11.26 -1.16 -0.79
N GLU A 78 -11.33 -1.11 -2.12
CA GLU A 78 -12.51 -1.60 -2.85
C GLU A 78 -12.76 -3.11 -2.68
N TYR A 79 -11.69 -3.91 -2.54
CA TYR A 79 -11.81 -5.33 -2.23
C TYR A 79 -12.51 -5.54 -0.88
N ILE A 80 -12.08 -4.82 0.15
CA ILE A 80 -12.69 -4.91 1.50
C ILE A 80 -14.16 -4.47 1.44
N LEU A 81 -14.47 -3.34 0.76
CA LEU A 81 -15.87 -2.89 0.60
C LEU A 81 -16.73 -3.99 0.00
N LYS A 82 -16.27 -4.62 -1.08
CA LYS A 82 -16.99 -5.72 -1.75
C LYS A 82 -17.16 -6.96 -0.86
N GLN A 83 -16.18 -7.27 0.01
CA GLN A 83 -16.29 -8.36 0.99
C GLN A 83 -17.40 -8.10 2.01
N HIS A 84 -17.65 -6.83 2.35
CA HIS A 84 -18.72 -6.39 3.25
C HIS A 84 -20.02 -6.03 2.51
N GLY A 85 -20.14 -6.38 1.22
CA GLY A 85 -21.36 -6.17 0.45
C GLY A 85 -21.63 -4.73 0.02
N LEU A 86 -20.61 -3.87 0.08
CA LEU A 86 -20.68 -2.49 -0.39
C LEU A 86 -20.19 -2.37 -1.83
N ASP A 87 -20.92 -1.63 -2.64
CA ASP A 87 -20.49 -1.25 -3.98
C ASP A 87 -19.68 0.06 -3.92
N PRO A 88 -18.38 0.04 -4.30
CA PRO A 88 -17.52 1.22 -4.24
C PRO A 88 -18.00 2.41 -5.10
N VAL A 89 -18.90 2.17 -6.05
CA VAL A 89 -19.38 3.20 -7.00
C VAL A 89 -20.70 3.79 -6.56
N SER A 90 -21.61 2.95 -6.03
CA SER A 90 -22.99 3.39 -5.73
C SER A 90 -23.25 3.65 -4.25
N ASP A 91 -22.53 3.00 -3.34
CA ASP A 91 -22.80 3.07 -1.91
C ASP A 91 -22.04 4.19 -1.18
N LEU A 92 -20.94 4.68 -1.76
CA LEU A 92 -20.14 5.76 -1.17
C LEU A 92 -19.47 6.61 -2.26
N SER A 93 -18.94 7.78 -1.89
CA SER A 93 -18.20 8.66 -2.82
C SER A 93 -16.70 8.56 -2.56
N ILE A 94 -15.94 7.91 -3.45
CA ILE A 94 -14.49 7.81 -3.33
C ILE A 94 -13.83 8.93 -4.15
N ASN A 95 -13.27 9.93 -3.47
CA ASN A 95 -12.51 11.00 -4.11
C ASN A 95 -11.04 10.58 -4.27
N GLN A 96 -10.57 10.57 -5.51
CA GLN A 96 -9.21 10.18 -5.90
C GLN A 96 -8.49 11.27 -6.69
N ASN A 97 -9.01 12.50 -6.67
CA ASN A 97 -8.44 13.63 -7.41
C ASN A 97 -7.35 14.37 -6.62
N ILE A 98 -7.09 13.96 -5.39
CA ILE A 98 -6.09 14.55 -4.51
C ILE A 98 -4.80 13.73 -4.61
N ASP A 99 -3.68 14.41 -4.75
CA ASP A 99 -2.37 13.76 -4.74
C ASP A 99 -2.13 13.05 -3.42
N PHE A 100 -1.56 11.85 -3.52
CA PHE A 100 -1.35 10.93 -2.39
C PHE A 100 -0.64 11.57 -1.18
N GLY A 101 0.31 12.48 -1.40
CA GLY A 101 1.01 13.18 -0.32
C GLY A 101 0.20 14.32 0.34
N SER A 102 -0.99 14.62 -0.17
CA SER A 102 -1.83 15.74 0.28
C SER A 102 -3.16 15.30 0.88
N THR A 103 -3.43 13.99 0.93
CA THR A 103 -4.72 13.46 1.42
C THR A 103 -4.97 13.78 2.88
N ALA A 104 -3.97 13.64 3.76
CA ALA A 104 -4.09 13.98 5.18
C ALA A 104 -4.37 15.48 5.40
N ALA A 105 -3.74 16.36 4.60
CA ALA A 105 -3.99 17.80 4.67
C ALA A 105 -5.42 18.14 4.22
N ALA A 106 -5.86 17.62 3.07
CA ALA A 106 -7.21 17.80 2.57
C ALA A 106 -8.27 17.25 3.53
N PHE A 107 -8.01 16.10 4.13
CA PHE A 107 -8.85 15.56 5.18
C PHE A 107 -8.91 16.50 6.39
N SER A 108 -7.79 17.04 6.84
CA SER A 108 -7.74 18.00 7.95
C SER A 108 -8.57 19.27 7.67
N GLU A 109 -8.68 19.71 6.42
CA GLU A 109 -9.46 20.86 5.97
C GLU A 109 -10.96 20.57 5.84
N GLY A 110 -11.40 19.34 5.97
CA GLY A 110 -12.82 18.98 6.01
C GLY A 110 -13.39 18.45 4.70
N GLU A 111 -12.56 18.02 3.76
CA GLU A 111 -13.03 17.61 2.43
C GLU A 111 -13.74 16.24 2.38
N ALA A 112 -13.65 15.43 3.44
CA ALA A 112 -14.25 14.08 3.47
C ALA A 112 -14.56 13.61 4.89
N ASP A 113 -15.42 12.60 5.01
CA ASP A 113 -15.78 11.95 6.27
C ASP A 113 -14.70 10.96 6.72
N TYR A 114 -14.05 10.31 5.75
CA TYR A 114 -12.99 9.34 5.96
C TYR A 114 -11.83 9.56 5.00
N THR A 115 -10.64 9.08 5.39
CA THR A 115 -9.47 9.03 4.51
C THR A 115 -8.72 7.71 4.68
N VAL A 116 -8.10 7.24 3.60
CA VAL A 116 -7.21 6.07 3.60
C VAL A 116 -5.77 6.58 3.65
N GLU A 117 -5.13 6.41 4.80
CA GLU A 117 -3.81 6.96 5.07
C GLU A 117 -2.78 5.88 5.38
N PHE A 118 -1.52 6.19 5.05
CA PHE A 118 -0.37 5.44 5.56
C PHE A 118 0.22 6.14 6.79
N GLU A 119 1.09 5.42 7.50
CA GLU A 119 1.95 6.06 8.48
C GLU A 119 3.05 6.91 7.78
N PRO A 120 3.42 8.06 8.32
CA PRO A 120 2.99 8.64 9.61
C PRO A 120 1.70 9.49 9.54
N GLY A 121 1.04 9.58 8.39
CA GLY A 121 -0.15 10.43 8.18
C GLY A 121 -1.30 10.09 9.13
N ALA A 122 -1.61 8.79 9.30
CA ALA A 122 -2.67 8.34 10.19
C ALA A 122 -2.41 8.77 11.65
N THR A 123 -1.21 8.48 12.17
CA THR A 123 -0.82 8.90 13.53
C THR A 123 -0.77 10.42 13.69
N SER A 124 -0.39 11.17 12.65
CA SER A 124 -0.40 12.64 12.71
C SER A 124 -1.81 13.18 12.87
N LEU A 125 -2.78 12.67 12.11
CA LEU A 125 -4.19 13.06 12.22
C LEU A 125 -4.75 12.77 13.62
N GLU A 126 -4.43 11.62 14.21
CA GLU A 126 -4.83 11.30 15.58
C GLU A 126 -4.18 12.24 16.62
N SER A 127 -2.88 12.48 16.50
CA SER A 127 -2.16 13.33 17.45
C SER A 127 -2.60 14.80 17.41
N GLU A 128 -3.09 15.26 16.25
CA GLU A 128 -3.66 16.58 16.06
C GLU A 128 -5.15 16.66 16.46
N GLY A 129 -5.77 15.53 16.80
CA GLY A 129 -7.20 15.46 17.12
C GLY A 129 -8.10 15.74 15.92
N LYS A 130 -7.60 15.52 14.71
CA LYS A 130 -8.31 15.78 13.44
C LYS A 130 -8.90 14.53 12.81
N GLY A 131 -8.55 13.36 13.31
CA GLY A 131 -9.06 12.08 12.85
C GLY A 131 -8.79 10.96 13.82
N TYR A 132 -9.46 9.85 13.62
CA TYR A 132 -9.41 8.66 14.48
C TYR A 132 -9.22 7.43 13.60
N VAL A 133 -8.19 6.63 13.87
CA VAL A 133 -7.98 5.36 13.15
C VAL A 133 -9.07 4.39 13.58
N VAL A 134 -9.93 3.99 12.63
CA VAL A 134 -11.06 3.10 12.89
C VAL A 134 -10.87 1.68 12.36
N ALA A 135 -10.05 1.52 11.31
CA ALA A 135 -9.76 0.19 10.75
C ALA A 135 -8.35 0.09 10.16
N SER A 136 -7.80 -1.13 10.15
CA SER A 136 -6.56 -1.46 9.46
C SER A 136 -6.87 -2.25 8.19
N LEU A 137 -6.62 -1.67 7.02
CA LEU A 137 -6.84 -2.36 5.75
C LEU A 137 -6.01 -3.64 5.65
N GLY A 138 -4.81 -3.65 6.24
CA GLY A 138 -3.97 -4.83 6.24
C GLY A 138 -4.47 -5.97 7.12
N LYS A 139 -5.27 -5.69 8.15
CA LYS A 139 -5.95 -6.70 8.95
C LYS A 139 -7.13 -7.27 8.16
N ASP A 140 -7.96 -6.42 7.58
CA ASP A 140 -9.24 -6.80 7.02
C ASP A 140 -9.12 -7.38 5.59
N SER A 141 -8.12 -6.93 4.80
CA SER A 141 -7.81 -7.57 3.51
C SER A 141 -7.14 -8.95 3.64
N GLY A 142 -6.56 -9.26 4.79
CA GLY A 142 -5.75 -10.45 4.95
C GLY A 142 -4.41 -10.39 4.21
N TYR A 143 -3.91 -11.55 3.77
CA TYR A 143 -2.66 -11.62 3.02
C TYR A 143 -2.87 -11.25 1.56
N VAL A 144 -2.12 -10.24 1.10
CA VAL A 144 -2.08 -9.81 -0.30
C VAL A 144 -0.63 -9.50 -0.69
N PRO A 145 -0.20 -9.79 -1.91
CA PRO A 145 1.13 -9.40 -2.41
C PRO A 145 1.12 -7.89 -2.70
N TYR A 146 1.17 -7.08 -1.64
CA TYR A 146 0.90 -5.65 -1.72
C TYR A 146 1.98 -4.88 -2.47
N THR A 147 3.26 -5.10 -2.12
CA THR A 147 4.39 -4.54 -2.85
C THR A 147 5.39 -5.62 -3.21
N ALA A 148 5.97 -5.48 -4.39
CA ALA A 148 6.94 -6.42 -4.94
C ALA A 148 8.12 -5.70 -5.59
N TYR A 149 9.22 -6.41 -5.70
CA TYR A 149 10.29 -6.05 -6.61
C TYR A 149 9.97 -6.62 -7.99
N SER A 150 10.18 -5.80 -8.99
CA SER A 150 9.79 -6.11 -10.35
C SER A 150 10.86 -5.65 -11.33
N ALA A 151 11.06 -6.42 -12.39
CA ALA A 151 11.97 -6.09 -13.48
C ALA A 151 11.34 -6.46 -14.82
N LYS A 152 11.89 -6.00 -15.93
CA LYS A 152 11.47 -6.44 -17.25
C LYS A 152 11.75 -7.93 -17.44
N GLN A 153 10.92 -8.60 -18.22
CA GLN A 153 11.09 -10.01 -18.55
C GLN A 153 12.47 -10.27 -19.16
N SER A 154 12.89 -9.43 -20.11
CA SER A 154 14.22 -9.54 -20.75
C SER A 154 15.36 -9.44 -19.75
N PHE A 155 15.27 -8.52 -18.79
CA PHE A 155 16.30 -8.34 -17.76
C PHE A 155 16.45 -9.59 -16.89
N ILE A 156 15.35 -10.22 -16.49
CA ILE A 156 15.37 -11.46 -15.68
C ILE A 156 16.00 -12.59 -16.46
N GLU A 157 15.72 -12.71 -17.76
CA GLU A 157 16.27 -13.75 -18.64
C GLU A 157 17.76 -13.55 -18.91
N GLU A 158 18.23 -12.31 -19.04
CA GLU A 158 19.64 -11.98 -19.26
C GLU A 158 20.48 -12.10 -17.97
N HIS A 159 19.84 -11.99 -16.79
CA HIS A 159 20.51 -11.97 -15.49
C HIS A 159 19.95 -13.02 -14.52
N PRO A 160 20.00 -14.31 -14.86
CA PRO A 160 19.39 -15.38 -14.05
C PRO A 160 20.00 -15.51 -12.64
N ASP A 161 21.21 -15.00 -12.42
CA ASP A 161 21.87 -15.03 -11.11
C ASP A 161 21.48 -13.86 -10.20
N CYS A 162 20.95 -12.75 -10.77
CA CYS A 162 20.52 -11.60 -9.99
C CYS A 162 19.32 -11.91 -9.11
N ASP A 163 18.37 -12.70 -9.59
CA ASP A 163 17.16 -13.06 -8.87
C ASP A 163 17.46 -13.88 -7.58
N PRO A 164 18.25 -14.98 -7.59
CA PRO A 164 18.60 -15.71 -6.39
C PRO A 164 19.42 -14.91 -5.38
N GLU A 165 20.34 -14.05 -5.82
CA GLU A 165 21.15 -13.22 -4.94
C GLU A 165 20.31 -12.11 -4.30
N PHE A 166 19.43 -11.48 -5.07
CA PHE A 166 18.48 -10.51 -4.59
C PHE A 166 17.52 -11.14 -3.58
N HIS A 167 16.98 -12.31 -3.86
CA HIS A 167 16.15 -13.08 -2.94
C HIS A 167 16.87 -13.40 -1.63
N LYS A 168 18.13 -13.78 -1.68
CA LYS A 168 18.93 -14.01 -0.46
C LYS A 168 19.10 -12.74 0.38
N CYS A 169 19.32 -11.61 -0.25
CA CYS A 169 19.42 -10.32 0.44
C CYS A 169 18.07 -9.88 1.04
N ALA A 170 17.00 -9.98 0.26
CA ALA A 170 15.65 -9.65 0.71
C ALA A 170 15.19 -10.58 1.84
N SER A 171 15.41 -11.89 1.71
CA SER A 171 15.06 -12.89 2.72
C SER A 171 15.84 -12.75 4.02
N LYS A 172 17.12 -12.40 3.98
CA LYS A 172 17.91 -12.11 5.19
C LYS A 172 17.32 -10.92 5.96
N ARG A 173 16.83 -9.92 5.27
CA ARG A 173 16.21 -8.75 5.89
C ARG A 173 14.81 -9.07 6.44
N HIS A 174 14.06 -9.93 5.77
CA HIS A 174 12.78 -10.47 6.26
C HIS A 174 12.97 -11.34 7.50
N GLY A 175 13.96 -12.24 7.51
CA GLY A 175 14.32 -13.05 8.67
C GLY A 175 14.71 -12.19 9.87
N PHE A 176 15.47 -11.12 9.67
CA PHE A 176 15.80 -10.16 10.72
C PHE A 176 14.56 -9.49 11.34
N CYS A 177 13.55 -9.18 10.53
CA CYS A 177 12.29 -8.59 11.02
C CYS A 177 11.37 -9.61 11.72
N SER A 178 11.43 -10.90 11.33
CA SER A 178 10.60 -11.96 11.90
C SER A 178 11.16 -12.56 13.17
N ASP A 179 12.49 -12.63 13.30
CA ASP A 179 13.18 -13.27 14.44
C ASP A 179 13.39 -12.35 15.64
N THR A 180 13.18 -11.05 15.46
CA THR A 180 13.31 -10.07 16.54
C THR A 180 11.95 -9.72 17.11
N HIS A 181 11.82 -9.89 18.43
CA HIS A 181 10.61 -9.56 19.19
C HIS A 181 10.10 -8.15 18.80
N PRO A 182 8.78 -7.94 18.53
CA PRO A 182 8.23 -6.65 18.05
C PRO A 182 8.64 -5.42 18.86
N ARG A 183 8.96 -5.59 20.13
CA ARG A 183 9.40 -4.51 21.02
C ARG A 183 10.87 -4.06 20.88
N ARG A 184 11.73 -4.82 20.20
CA ARG A 184 13.14 -4.45 20.03
C ARG A 184 13.43 -3.68 18.75
N ASN A 185 12.65 -3.86 17.71
CA ASN A 185 12.88 -3.22 16.41
C ASN A 185 12.32 -1.81 16.26
N CYS A 186 11.39 -1.40 17.13
CA CYS A 186 10.86 -0.02 17.12
C CYS A 186 11.75 0.99 17.87
N ARG A 187 12.78 0.54 18.61
CA ARG A 187 13.79 1.43 19.16
C ARG A 187 15.07 1.22 18.37
N GLY A 188 15.34 2.16 17.48
CA GLY A 188 16.52 2.17 16.65
C GLY A 188 17.82 2.13 17.46
N ASP A 189 18.27 0.92 17.80
CA ASP A 189 19.66 0.70 18.17
C ASP A 189 20.47 0.87 16.87
N ARG A 190 20.97 2.07 16.68
CA ARG A 190 22.05 2.33 15.74
C ARG A 190 23.23 1.46 16.16
N ALA A 191 23.37 0.31 15.53
CA ALA A 191 24.65 -0.40 15.56
C ALA A 191 25.65 0.53 14.89
N THR A 192 26.49 1.15 15.70
CA THR A 192 27.72 1.81 15.25
C THR A 192 28.57 0.76 14.58
N VAL A 193 28.64 0.81 13.26
CA VAL A 193 29.65 0.10 12.49
C VAL A 193 30.94 0.87 12.71
N SER A 194 31.84 0.28 13.49
CA SER A 194 33.24 0.65 13.58
C SER A 194 34.00 0.11 12.38
#